data_e9c022c8e8ab8f704388c731a45914c6
#
_entry.id   e9c022c8e8ab8f704388c731a45914c6
#
_cell.length_a   1.000
_cell.length_b   1.000
_cell.length_c   1.000
_cell.angle_alpha   90.00
_cell.angle_beta   90.00
_cell.angle_gamma   90.00
#
_symmetry.space_group_name_H-M   'P 1'
#
loop_
_entity.id
_entity.type
_entity.pdbx_description
1 polymer ?
#
loop_
_entity_poly.entity_id
_entity_poly.type
_entity_poly.pdbx_seq_one_letter_code
_entity_poly.pdbx_strand_id
1 'polypeptide(L)'
;VPVAAGLALALKLTNSDRLCVVVIGDGTLGEGVVYETLNIAAKWELPLLVVLENNLYAQSTHHSQTLGGDICARAEAFGIETVTADTWDPMSLIGKVQETVQAVRGSGRPRFLRIDTYRLNAHSKGDDDRSAAEVRSYWERDLLTRFAQEDSPLASRFQREAEERVAAAVVKAREAAEPEPLIPSAQAPSAPCRRWIRTEPGQNRRVVSAIQDALRRNMERDAR
;
A
#
# COMPACT_ATOMS: atom_id res chain seq x y z
N VAL A 1 4.66 1.02 -2.90
CA VAL A 1 4.95 2.33 -2.28
C VAL A 1 5.49 3.32 -3.31
N PRO A 2 6.44 2.95 -4.22
CA PRO A 2 7.01 3.89 -5.21
C PRO A 2 5.97 4.54 -6.13
N VAL A 3 5.00 3.77 -6.62
CA VAL A 3 3.92 4.30 -7.48
C VAL A 3 3.11 5.39 -6.75
N ALA A 4 2.80 5.17 -5.47
CA ALA A 4 2.09 6.15 -4.66
C ALA A 4 2.90 7.44 -4.46
N ALA A 5 4.22 7.33 -4.28
CA ALA A 5 5.10 8.50 -4.22
C ALA A 5 5.13 9.26 -5.56
N GLY A 6 5.12 8.55 -6.69
CA GLY A 6 4.99 9.16 -8.01
C GLY A 6 3.67 9.93 -8.20
N LEU A 7 2.56 9.34 -7.74
CA LEU A 7 1.26 10.02 -7.74
C LEU A 7 1.25 11.25 -6.82
N ALA A 8 1.82 11.13 -5.61
CA ALA A 8 1.95 12.26 -4.69
C ALA A 8 2.82 13.39 -5.27
N LEU A 9 3.89 13.04 -6.00
CA LEU A 9 4.70 14.02 -6.71
C LEU A 9 3.90 14.74 -7.80
N ALA A 10 3.11 14.02 -8.59
CA ALA A 10 2.24 14.62 -9.60
C ALA A 10 1.22 15.57 -8.96
N LEU A 11 0.62 15.22 -7.83
CA LEU A 11 -0.28 16.10 -7.08
C LEU A 11 0.44 17.37 -6.62
N LYS A 12 1.66 17.25 -6.11
CA LYS A 12 2.48 18.41 -5.70
C LYS A 12 2.82 19.32 -6.88
N LEU A 13 3.27 18.75 -8.00
CA LEU A 13 3.66 19.52 -9.19
C LEU A 13 2.46 20.25 -9.83
N THR A 14 1.26 19.72 -9.68
CA THR A 14 0.02 20.33 -10.16
C THR A 14 -0.64 21.24 -9.14
N ASN A 15 0.00 21.51 -7.99
CA ASN A 15 -0.54 22.29 -6.87
C ASN A 15 -1.94 21.83 -6.43
N SER A 16 -2.17 20.51 -6.42
CA SER A 16 -3.43 19.93 -5.99
C SER A 16 -3.55 19.94 -4.45
N ASP A 17 -4.76 20.15 -3.93
CA ASP A 17 -5.11 20.02 -2.52
C ASP A 17 -5.32 18.57 -2.06
N ARG A 18 -5.15 17.63 -2.99
CA ARG A 18 -5.29 16.18 -2.73
C ARG A 18 -4.00 15.61 -2.12
N LEU A 19 -4.16 14.46 -1.50
CA LEU A 19 -3.04 13.63 -1.05
C LEU A 19 -3.13 12.24 -1.67
N CYS A 20 -2.02 11.52 -1.69
CA CYS A 20 -1.99 10.11 -2.03
C CYS A 20 -1.96 9.28 -0.75
N VAL A 21 -2.77 8.23 -0.68
CA VAL A 21 -2.75 7.26 0.40
C VAL A 21 -2.28 5.92 -0.16
N VAL A 22 -1.37 5.28 0.53
CA VAL A 22 -0.95 3.90 0.23
C VAL A 22 -1.10 3.05 1.48
N VAL A 23 -1.75 1.91 1.34
CA VAL A 23 -1.88 0.92 2.41
C VAL A 23 -0.89 -0.20 2.16
N ILE A 24 -0.14 -0.58 3.19
CA ILE A 24 0.85 -1.66 3.15
C ILE A 24 0.69 -2.55 4.38
N GLY A 25 1.07 -3.82 4.26
CA GLY A 25 1.20 -4.73 5.40
C GLY A 25 2.60 -4.67 6.01
N ASP A 26 2.74 -5.19 7.23
CA ASP A 26 4.01 -5.24 7.96
C ASP A 26 5.11 -6.01 7.20
N GLY A 27 4.77 -7.07 6.47
CA GLY A 27 5.72 -7.80 5.63
C GLY A 27 6.38 -6.97 4.54
N THR A 28 5.71 -5.90 4.06
CA THR A 28 6.26 -4.98 3.06
C THR A 28 7.49 -4.20 3.59
N LEU A 29 7.61 -4.05 4.91
CA LEU A 29 8.76 -3.40 5.53
C LEU A 29 10.07 -4.18 5.40
N GLY A 30 10.03 -5.42 4.90
CA GLY A 30 11.22 -6.18 4.50
C GLY A 30 11.83 -5.75 3.16
N GLU A 31 11.13 -4.92 2.37
CA GLU A 31 11.56 -4.50 1.04
C GLU A 31 12.36 -3.20 1.08
N GLY A 32 13.57 -3.19 0.51
CA GLY A 32 14.44 -2.00 0.48
C GLY A 32 13.81 -0.79 -0.20
N VAL A 33 13.01 -1.02 -1.25
CA VAL A 33 12.33 0.04 -2.01
C VAL A 33 11.35 0.87 -1.17
N VAL A 34 10.86 0.35 -0.04
CA VAL A 34 10.04 1.12 0.90
C VAL A 34 10.85 2.26 1.49
N TYR A 35 12.06 1.97 1.96
CA TYR A 35 12.94 2.96 2.60
C TYR A 35 13.47 3.99 1.61
N GLU A 36 13.79 3.58 0.40
CA GLU A 36 14.12 4.50 -0.68
C GLU A 36 12.97 5.46 -0.95
N THR A 37 11.74 4.94 -0.96
CA THR A 37 10.54 5.75 -1.18
C THR A 37 10.26 6.70 -0.01
N LEU A 38 10.41 6.25 1.24
CA LEU A 38 10.24 7.10 2.42
C LEU A 38 11.25 8.24 2.40
N ASN A 39 12.51 7.96 2.06
CA ASN A 39 13.54 8.99 1.93
C ASN A 39 13.19 10.04 0.87
N ILE A 40 12.75 9.61 -0.32
CA ILE A 40 12.31 10.52 -1.39
C ILE A 40 11.08 11.31 -0.96
N ALA A 41 10.08 10.66 -0.36
CA ALA A 41 8.85 11.31 0.09
C ALA A 41 9.14 12.40 1.14
N ALA A 42 10.02 12.12 2.09
CA ALA A 42 10.46 13.09 3.09
C ALA A 42 11.25 14.24 2.46
N LYS A 43 12.26 13.92 1.64
CA LYS A 43 13.14 14.92 1.02
C LYS A 43 12.41 15.87 0.09
N TRP A 44 11.41 15.37 -0.63
CA TRP A 44 10.63 16.16 -1.57
C TRP A 44 9.32 16.67 -0.96
N GLU A 45 9.08 16.41 0.32
CA GLU A 45 7.87 16.85 1.04
C GLU A 45 6.60 16.50 0.23
N LEU A 46 6.41 15.20 -0.03
CA LEU A 46 5.30 14.72 -0.85
C LEU A 46 4.02 14.60 0.01
N PRO A 47 2.84 15.00 -0.50
CA PRO A 47 1.56 14.81 0.18
C PRO A 47 1.15 13.32 0.15
N LEU A 48 1.90 12.49 0.90
CA LEU A 48 1.77 11.04 0.96
C LEU A 48 1.43 10.58 2.37
N LEU A 49 0.34 9.84 2.52
CA LEU A 49 0.03 9.09 3.74
C LEU A 49 0.34 7.61 3.51
N VAL A 50 1.30 7.09 4.25
CA VAL A 50 1.57 5.65 4.30
C VAL A 50 0.81 5.06 5.48
N VAL A 51 -0.13 4.18 5.21
CA VAL A 51 -0.90 3.44 6.21
C VAL A 51 -0.32 2.03 6.30
N LEU A 52 0.16 1.67 7.46
CA LEU A 52 0.67 0.33 7.74
C LEU A 52 -0.38 -0.46 8.53
N GLU A 53 -0.89 -1.52 7.95
CA GLU A 53 -1.68 -2.54 8.65
C GLU A 53 -0.73 -3.52 9.34
N ASN A 54 -0.50 -3.30 10.63
CA ASN A 54 0.34 -4.16 11.44
C ASN A 54 -0.49 -5.30 12.03
N ASN A 55 -0.61 -6.38 11.29
CA ASN A 55 -1.35 -7.57 11.72
C ASN A 55 -0.45 -8.67 12.29
N LEU A 56 0.83 -8.37 12.49
CA LEU A 56 1.90 -9.21 13.02
C LEU A 56 2.39 -10.32 12.08
N TYR A 57 1.71 -10.58 10.95
CA TYR A 57 2.02 -11.73 10.11
C TYR A 57 2.07 -11.37 8.63
N ALA A 58 3.24 -11.55 8.02
CA ALA A 58 3.40 -11.62 6.58
C ALA A 58 3.05 -13.04 6.13
N GLN A 59 1.83 -13.26 5.68
CA GLN A 59 1.27 -14.57 5.34
C GLN A 59 1.26 -15.51 6.58
N SER A 60 2.25 -16.36 6.76
CA SER A 60 2.44 -17.24 7.93
C SER A 60 3.63 -16.82 8.81
N THR A 61 4.49 -15.91 8.35
CA THR A 61 5.70 -15.50 9.06
C THR A 61 5.43 -14.33 10.00
N HIS A 62 5.64 -14.53 11.31
CA HIS A 62 5.51 -13.45 12.29
C HIS A 62 6.59 -12.39 12.08
N HIS A 63 6.24 -11.11 12.19
CA HIS A 63 7.13 -10.00 11.88
C HIS A 63 8.39 -9.98 12.76
N SER A 64 8.35 -10.49 14.00
CA SER A 64 9.54 -10.60 14.86
C SER A 64 10.65 -11.49 14.30
N GLN A 65 10.34 -12.34 13.33
CA GLN A 65 11.32 -13.21 12.65
C GLN A 65 12.03 -12.49 11.50
N THR A 66 11.46 -11.37 11.01
CA THR A 66 11.93 -10.71 9.78
C THR A 66 12.25 -9.23 9.95
N LEU A 67 11.67 -8.57 10.96
CA LEU A 67 11.87 -7.15 11.20
C LEU A 67 12.68 -6.93 12.48
N GLY A 68 13.84 -6.30 12.35
CA GLY A 68 14.60 -5.80 13.49
C GLY A 68 14.19 -4.38 13.88
N GLY A 69 14.25 -4.05 15.17
CA GLY A 69 13.97 -2.71 15.68
C GLY A 69 12.50 -2.31 15.64
N ASP A 70 12.22 -1.05 15.94
CA ASP A 70 10.87 -0.49 15.99
C ASP A 70 10.36 -0.09 14.60
N ILE A 71 9.08 -0.33 14.35
CA ILE A 71 8.44 -0.06 13.06
C ILE A 71 8.33 1.45 12.80
N CYS A 72 7.89 2.24 13.80
CA CYS A 72 7.70 3.68 13.65
C CYS A 72 9.05 4.40 13.51
N ALA A 73 10.04 3.99 14.31
CA ALA A 73 11.39 4.55 14.24
C ALA A 73 12.01 4.49 12.84
N ARG A 74 11.59 3.57 11.98
CA ARG A 74 12.04 3.48 10.59
C ARG A 74 11.58 4.66 9.74
N ALA A 75 10.34 5.11 9.92
CA ALA A 75 9.83 6.30 9.24
C ALA A 75 10.38 7.58 9.87
N GLU A 76 10.49 7.61 11.20
CA GLU A 76 11.06 8.73 11.97
C GLU A 76 12.52 9.01 11.61
N ALA A 77 13.29 7.98 11.25
CA ALA A 77 14.67 8.14 10.78
C ALA A 77 14.80 9.01 9.52
N PHE A 78 13.73 9.12 8.72
CA PHE A 78 13.64 10.03 7.58
C PHE A 78 12.97 11.37 7.92
N GLY A 79 12.63 11.63 9.18
CA GLY A 79 11.93 12.83 9.61
C GLY A 79 10.42 12.82 9.29
N ILE A 80 9.84 11.63 9.05
CA ILE A 80 8.42 11.46 8.82
C ILE A 80 7.72 11.28 10.17
N GLU A 81 6.73 12.13 10.47
CA GLU A 81 5.91 11.98 11.66
C GLU A 81 5.08 10.70 11.61
N THR A 82 5.06 9.99 12.74
CA THR A 82 4.34 8.73 12.90
C THR A 82 3.13 8.91 13.82
N VAL A 83 2.06 8.21 13.50
CA VAL A 83 0.85 8.11 14.32
C VAL A 83 0.54 6.64 14.53
N THR A 84 0.11 6.26 15.72
CA THR A 84 -0.30 4.90 16.05
C THR A 84 -1.76 4.86 16.43
N ALA A 85 -2.47 3.85 15.91
CA ALA A 85 -3.86 3.55 16.22
C ALA A 85 -4.04 2.03 16.25
N ASP A 86 -5.22 1.58 16.64
CA ASP A 86 -5.59 0.17 16.54
C ASP A 86 -7.04 0.03 16.10
N THR A 87 -7.42 -1.17 15.67
CA THR A 87 -8.78 -1.47 15.22
C THR A 87 -9.73 -1.86 16.35
N TRP A 88 -9.28 -1.93 17.61
CA TRP A 88 -10.13 -2.30 18.75
C TRP A 88 -10.84 -1.10 19.40
N ASP A 89 -10.42 0.13 19.04
CA ASP A 89 -11.13 1.38 19.36
C ASP A 89 -11.44 2.13 18.05
N PRO A 90 -12.57 1.85 17.40
CA PRO A 90 -12.90 2.42 16.09
C PRO A 90 -13.13 3.92 16.15
N MET A 91 -13.60 4.47 17.27
CA MET A 91 -13.83 5.91 17.39
C MET A 91 -12.52 6.67 17.48
N SER A 92 -11.58 6.19 18.26
CA SER A 92 -10.22 6.73 18.32
C SER A 92 -9.51 6.60 16.97
N LEU A 93 -9.64 5.43 16.28
CA LEU A 93 -9.07 5.21 14.96
C LEU A 93 -9.59 6.24 13.95
N ILE A 94 -10.91 6.44 13.87
CA ILE A 94 -11.52 7.42 12.95
C ILE A 94 -10.98 8.82 13.22
N GLY A 95 -10.92 9.24 14.47
CA GLY A 95 -10.37 10.55 14.87
C GLY A 95 -8.92 10.72 14.41
N LYS A 96 -8.05 9.76 14.73
CA LYS A 96 -6.63 9.79 14.34
C LYS A 96 -6.42 9.77 12.84
N VAL A 97 -7.23 9.01 12.10
CA VAL A 97 -7.17 9.01 10.62
C VAL A 97 -7.54 10.38 10.07
N GLN A 98 -8.63 10.99 10.56
CA GLN A 98 -9.07 12.31 10.13
C GLN A 98 -8.02 13.38 10.41
N GLU A 99 -7.47 13.41 11.63
CA GLU A 99 -6.40 14.33 12.01
C GLU A 99 -5.15 14.14 11.14
N THR A 100 -4.74 12.89 10.89
CA THR A 100 -3.56 12.59 10.07
C THR A 100 -3.77 13.03 8.61
N VAL A 101 -4.93 12.78 8.03
CA VAL A 101 -5.29 13.23 6.66
C VAL A 101 -5.26 14.75 6.57
N GLN A 102 -5.84 15.46 7.55
CA GLN A 102 -5.84 16.92 7.58
C GLN A 102 -4.41 17.47 7.73
N ALA A 103 -3.59 16.82 8.54
CA ALA A 103 -2.21 17.22 8.73
C ALA A 103 -1.36 17.07 7.46
N VAL A 104 -1.54 15.97 6.69
CA VAL A 104 -0.87 15.81 5.38
C VAL A 104 -1.36 16.88 4.39
N ARG A 105 -2.66 17.14 4.33
CA ARG A 105 -3.22 18.18 3.44
C ARG A 105 -2.71 19.57 3.79
N GLY A 106 -2.69 19.90 5.07
CA GLY A 106 -2.28 21.23 5.54
C GLY A 106 -0.79 21.50 5.41
N SER A 107 0.05 20.47 5.61
CA SER A 107 1.52 20.61 5.56
C SER A 107 2.12 20.30 4.19
N GLY A 108 1.44 19.52 3.36
CA GLY A 108 2.00 18.95 2.13
C GLY A 108 3.13 17.93 2.38
N ARG A 109 3.30 17.47 3.63
CA ARG A 109 4.39 16.57 4.05
C ARG A 109 3.89 15.15 4.27
N PRO A 110 4.74 14.14 4.05
CA PRO A 110 4.34 12.75 4.29
C PRO A 110 4.13 12.47 5.77
N ARG A 111 3.23 11.53 6.05
CA ARG A 111 3.02 10.93 7.36
C ARG A 111 2.93 9.41 7.26
N PHE A 112 3.26 8.76 8.37
CA PHE A 112 3.19 7.31 8.52
C PHE A 112 2.19 6.98 9.62
N LEU A 113 1.12 6.26 9.29
CA LEU A 113 0.10 5.81 10.23
C LEU A 113 0.19 4.30 10.39
N ARG A 114 0.62 3.85 11.57
CA ARG A 114 0.59 2.44 11.94
C ARG A 114 -0.77 2.12 12.58
N ILE A 115 -1.45 1.14 12.03
CA ILE A 115 -2.72 0.61 12.57
C ILE A 115 -2.46 -0.81 13.04
N ASP A 116 -2.50 -1.03 14.34
CA ASP A 116 -2.42 -2.36 14.92
C ASP A 116 -3.76 -3.08 14.74
N THR A 117 -3.71 -4.24 14.18
CA THR A 117 -4.87 -5.08 13.87
C THR A 117 -4.48 -6.57 14.00
N TYR A 118 -5.40 -7.45 13.69
CA TYR A 118 -5.09 -8.88 13.66
C TYR A 118 -5.94 -9.60 12.62
N ARG A 119 -5.33 -10.54 11.92
CA ARG A 119 -6.04 -11.39 10.96
C ARG A 119 -6.59 -12.62 11.70
N LEU A 120 -7.89 -12.63 11.99
CA LEU A 120 -8.54 -13.69 12.77
C LEU A 120 -8.50 -15.06 12.09
N ASN A 121 -8.62 -15.11 10.77
CA ASN A 121 -8.57 -16.36 10.00
C ASN A 121 -7.20 -16.59 9.36
N ALA A 122 -6.93 -17.82 8.92
CA ALA A 122 -5.74 -18.16 8.15
C ALA A 122 -5.63 -17.27 6.88
N HIS A 123 -4.40 -17.03 6.41
CA HIS A 123 -4.17 -16.30 5.16
C HIS A 123 -4.70 -17.09 3.96
N SER A 124 -4.38 -18.36 3.92
CA SER A 124 -4.87 -19.31 2.93
C SER A 124 -5.13 -20.68 3.58
N LYS A 125 -5.73 -21.58 2.82
CA LYS A 125 -6.09 -22.89 3.34
C LYS A 125 -4.83 -23.70 3.69
N GLY A 126 -4.68 -24.02 4.99
CA GLY A 126 -3.63 -24.91 5.49
C GLY A 126 -2.29 -24.25 5.80
N ASP A 127 -2.24 -22.92 5.91
CA ASP A 127 -1.01 -22.14 6.21
C ASP A 127 -1.03 -21.44 7.59
N ASP A 128 -1.78 -21.96 8.56
CA ASP A 128 -1.90 -21.33 9.87
C ASP A 128 -1.18 -22.12 10.96
N ASP A 129 0.02 -21.65 11.32
CA ASP A 129 0.86 -22.21 12.37
C ASP A 129 0.70 -21.47 13.72
N ARG A 130 -0.23 -20.51 13.81
CA ARG A 130 -0.47 -19.74 15.02
C ARG A 130 -1.08 -20.59 16.11
N SER A 131 -0.73 -20.31 17.37
CA SER A 131 -1.30 -21.02 18.50
C SER A 131 -2.80 -20.70 18.64
N ALA A 132 -3.59 -21.71 18.99
CA ALA A 132 -5.03 -21.50 19.24
C ALA A 132 -5.30 -20.51 20.39
N ALA A 133 -4.38 -20.40 21.35
CA ALA A 133 -4.48 -19.45 22.45
C ALA A 133 -4.31 -18.00 21.97
N GLU A 134 -3.34 -17.75 21.10
CA GLU A 134 -3.12 -16.46 20.48
C GLU A 134 -4.37 -16.02 19.68
N VAL A 135 -4.81 -16.84 18.74
CA VAL A 135 -5.97 -16.56 17.90
C VAL A 135 -7.21 -16.29 18.75
N ARG A 136 -7.44 -17.06 19.80
CA ARG A 136 -8.57 -16.87 20.73
C ARG A 136 -8.50 -15.52 21.43
N SER A 137 -7.33 -15.09 21.89
CA SER A 137 -7.17 -13.80 22.58
C SER A 137 -7.55 -12.59 21.70
N TYR A 138 -7.39 -12.71 20.38
CA TYR A 138 -7.82 -11.69 19.43
C TYR A 138 -9.30 -11.80 19.06
N TRP A 139 -9.87 -13.02 19.01
CA TRP A 139 -11.32 -13.20 18.87
C TRP A 139 -12.10 -12.57 20.01
N GLU A 140 -11.61 -12.65 21.25
CA GLU A 140 -12.23 -12.02 22.43
C GLU A 140 -12.24 -10.48 22.33
N ARG A 141 -11.36 -9.89 21.53
CA ARG A 141 -11.26 -8.45 21.29
C ARG A 141 -11.97 -8.00 20.01
N ASP A 142 -12.48 -8.94 19.23
CA ASP A 142 -13.12 -8.63 17.94
C ASP A 142 -14.35 -7.76 18.13
N LEU A 143 -14.38 -6.63 17.40
CA LEU A 143 -15.45 -5.64 17.53
C LEU A 143 -16.81 -6.18 17.09
N LEU A 144 -16.87 -7.00 16.04
CA LEU A 144 -18.13 -7.56 15.56
C LEU A 144 -18.71 -8.56 16.56
N THR A 145 -17.84 -9.38 17.15
CA THR A 145 -18.21 -10.32 18.23
C THR A 145 -18.75 -9.57 19.45
N ARG A 146 -18.06 -8.52 19.88
CA ARG A 146 -18.47 -7.69 21.01
C ARG A 146 -19.78 -6.95 20.72
N PHE A 147 -19.89 -6.32 19.56
CA PHE A 147 -21.12 -5.65 19.15
C PHE A 147 -22.32 -6.59 19.10
N ALA A 148 -22.12 -7.84 18.63
CA ALA A 148 -23.19 -8.84 18.63
C ALA A 148 -23.66 -9.23 20.04
N GLN A 149 -22.77 -9.13 21.04
CA GLN A 149 -23.10 -9.37 22.46
C GLN A 149 -23.80 -8.17 23.11
N GLU A 150 -23.41 -6.94 22.75
CA GLU A 150 -23.92 -5.71 23.34
C GLU A 150 -25.28 -5.29 22.76
N ASP A 151 -25.48 -5.43 21.44
CA ASP A 151 -26.73 -5.07 20.75
C ASP A 151 -27.14 -6.17 19.74
N SER A 152 -27.59 -7.29 20.28
CA SER A 152 -27.98 -8.46 19.49
C SER A 152 -29.07 -8.20 18.41
N PRO A 153 -30.14 -7.39 18.65
CA PRO A 153 -31.12 -7.11 17.62
C PRO A 153 -30.56 -6.33 16.44
N LEU A 154 -29.74 -5.31 16.69
CA LEU A 154 -29.13 -4.49 15.66
C LEU A 154 -28.06 -5.27 14.90
N ALA A 155 -27.23 -6.03 15.60
CA ALA A 155 -26.25 -6.93 15.00
C ALA A 155 -26.91 -7.96 14.09
N SER A 156 -27.98 -8.60 14.55
CA SER A 156 -28.76 -9.57 13.75
C SER A 156 -29.39 -8.97 12.49
N ARG A 157 -29.77 -7.70 12.55
CA ARG A 157 -30.26 -6.96 11.37
C ARG A 157 -29.13 -6.76 10.37
N PHE A 158 -28.01 -6.22 10.80
CA PHE A 158 -26.86 -5.98 9.92
C PHE A 158 -26.29 -7.27 9.33
N GLN A 159 -26.27 -8.35 10.10
CA GLN A 159 -25.84 -9.64 9.61
C GLN A 159 -26.74 -10.14 8.46
N ARG A 160 -28.07 -10.09 8.63
CA ARG A 160 -29.03 -10.47 7.56
C ARG A 160 -28.85 -9.60 6.31
N GLU A 161 -28.73 -8.28 6.47
CA GLU A 161 -28.49 -7.37 5.35
C GLU A 161 -27.19 -7.69 4.62
N ALA A 162 -26.15 -8.04 5.35
CA ALA A 162 -24.86 -8.44 4.76
C ALA A 162 -24.97 -9.77 4.01
N GLU A 163 -25.62 -10.78 4.60
CA GLU A 163 -25.84 -12.09 3.99
C GLU A 163 -26.66 -11.97 2.69
N GLU A 164 -27.73 -11.18 2.69
CA GLU A 164 -28.55 -10.92 1.51
C GLU A 164 -27.73 -10.24 0.38
N ARG A 165 -26.93 -9.23 0.74
CA ARG A 165 -26.05 -8.55 -0.23
C ARG A 165 -25.00 -9.47 -0.81
N VAL A 166 -24.37 -10.32 0.01
CA VAL A 166 -23.38 -11.30 -0.45
C VAL A 166 -24.03 -12.34 -1.35
N ALA A 167 -25.19 -12.88 -0.95
CA ALA A 167 -25.94 -13.84 -1.76
C ALA A 167 -26.30 -13.25 -3.14
N ALA A 168 -26.83 -12.03 -3.18
CA ALA A 168 -27.15 -11.34 -4.44
C ALA A 168 -25.90 -11.11 -5.30
N ALA A 169 -24.76 -10.74 -4.71
CA ALA A 169 -23.50 -10.57 -5.42
C ALA A 169 -22.99 -11.89 -6.03
N VAL A 170 -23.12 -13.00 -5.29
CA VAL A 170 -22.75 -14.34 -5.79
C VAL A 170 -23.63 -14.76 -6.97
N VAL A 171 -24.95 -14.54 -6.88
CA VAL A 171 -25.86 -14.82 -8.00
C VAL A 171 -25.46 -14.01 -9.23
N LYS A 172 -25.29 -12.70 -9.06
CA LYS A 172 -24.86 -11.81 -10.15
C LYS A 172 -23.54 -12.24 -10.79
N ALA A 173 -22.58 -12.68 -9.98
CA ALA A 173 -21.28 -13.14 -10.48
C ALA A 173 -21.40 -14.46 -11.26
N ARG A 174 -22.28 -15.35 -10.83
CA ARG A 174 -22.53 -16.64 -11.54
C ARG A 174 -23.30 -16.46 -12.85
N GLU A 175 -24.15 -15.46 -12.94
CA GLU A 175 -24.94 -15.14 -14.13
C GLU A 175 -24.20 -14.23 -15.10
N ALA A 176 -23.10 -13.62 -14.68
CA ALA A 176 -22.28 -12.77 -15.54
C ALA A 176 -21.67 -13.62 -16.67
N ALA A 177 -21.67 -13.07 -17.88
CA ALA A 177 -20.94 -13.68 -18.98
C ALA A 177 -19.43 -13.76 -18.64
N GLU A 178 -18.80 -14.86 -19.06
CA GLU A 178 -17.34 -14.93 -18.96
C GLU A 178 -16.71 -13.78 -19.75
N PRO A 179 -15.74 -13.06 -19.19
CA PRO A 179 -15.09 -11.99 -19.90
C PRO A 179 -14.35 -12.56 -21.12
N GLU A 180 -14.55 -11.94 -22.27
CA GLU A 180 -13.73 -12.29 -23.42
C GLU A 180 -12.24 -12.05 -23.09
N PRO A 181 -11.37 -13.02 -23.40
CA PRO A 181 -9.94 -12.84 -23.14
C PRO A 181 -9.47 -11.61 -23.93
N LEU A 182 -8.89 -10.64 -23.24
CA LEU A 182 -8.14 -9.56 -23.87
C LEU A 182 -6.93 -10.19 -24.57
N ILE A 183 -7.12 -10.70 -25.75
CA ILE A 183 -6.02 -11.09 -26.61
C ILE A 183 -5.38 -9.77 -27.02
N PRO A 184 -4.14 -9.46 -26.57
CA PRO A 184 -3.43 -8.30 -27.07
C PRO A 184 -3.48 -8.41 -28.59
N SER A 185 -4.05 -7.41 -29.28
CA SER A 185 -4.06 -7.44 -30.73
C SER A 185 -2.62 -7.70 -31.17
N ALA A 186 -2.40 -8.68 -32.02
CA ALA A 186 -1.08 -9.00 -32.57
C ALA A 186 -0.44 -7.82 -33.30
N GLN A 187 -1.11 -6.69 -33.29
CA GLN A 187 -0.72 -5.38 -33.80
C GLN A 187 -0.35 -4.38 -32.70
N ALA A 188 0.04 -4.81 -31.49
CA ALA A 188 0.95 -3.92 -30.76
C ALA A 188 2.06 -3.58 -31.77
N PRO A 189 2.21 -2.31 -32.20
CA PRO A 189 3.26 -1.97 -33.11
C PRO A 189 4.53 -2.54 -32.52
N SER A 190 5.16 -3.47 -33.23
CA SER A 190 6.47 -3.96 -32.84
C SER A 190 7.28 -2.70 -32.69
N ALA A 191 7.53 -2.30 -31.45
CA ALA A 191 8.44 -1.19 -31.21
C ALA A 191 9.64 -1.51 -32.09
N PRO A 192 10.00 -0.64 -33.03
CA PRO A 192 11.07 -0.98 -33.95
C PRO A 192 12.21 -1.47 -33.10
N CYS A 193 12.62 -2.72 -33.33
CA CYS A 193 13.71 -3.34 -32.59
C CYS A 193 14.84 -2.31 -32.65
N ARG A 194 15.07 -1.60 -31.54
CA ARG A 194 16.08 -0.54 -31.50
C ARG A 194 17.39 -1.24 -31.84
N ARG A 195 17.76 -1.17 -33.11
CA ARG A 195 19.06 -1.66 -33.57
C ARG A 195 20.08 -0.95 -32.71
N TRP A 196 20.79 -1.68 -31.88
CA TRP A 196 21.91 -1.14 -31.15
C TRP A 196 22.88 -0.58 -32.18
N ILE A 197 22.90 0.73 -32.32
CA ILE A 197 23.88 1.40 -33.17
C ILE A 197 25.20 1.26 -32.40
N ARG A 198 26.05 0.36 -32.86
CA ARG A 198 27.46 0.38 -32.43
C ARG A 198 27.99 1.76 -32.81
N THR A 199 28.26 2.58 -31.80
CA THR A 199 29.05 3.79 -32.02
C THR A 199 30.43 3.34 -32.43
N GLU A 200 30.97 4.01 -33.44
CA GLU A 200 32.35 3.78 -33.95
C GLU A 200 33.33 3.62 -32.78
N PRO A 201 34.26 2.62 -32.83
CA PRO A 201 35.28 2.47 -31.81
C PRO A 201 36.25 3.65 -31.93
N GLY A 202 36.25 4.54 -30.98
CA GLY A 202 37.21 5.68 -31.03
C GLY A 202 37.01 6.76 -29.99
N GLN A 203 35.91 6.80 -29.27
CA GLN A 203 35.77 7.78 -28.19
C GLN A 203 35.76 7.10 -26.82
N ASN A 204 36.85 7.25 -26.09
CA ASN A 204 36.99 6.79 -24.71
C ASN A 204 36.09 7.64 -23.80
N ARG A 205 34.75 7.40 -23.86
CA ARG A 205 33.79 8.07 -23.02
C ARG A 205 33.51 7.20 -21.80
N ARG A 206 33.44 7.82 -20.63
CA ARG A 206 32.95 7.14 -19.43
C ARG A 206 31.52 6.63 -19.67
N VAL A 207 31.20 5.41 -19.23
CA VAL A 207 29.87 4.80 -19.37
C VAL A 207 28.78 5.74 -18.85
N VAL A 208 29.04 6.42 -17.73
CA VAL A 208 28.11 7.42 -17.14
C VAL A 208 27.78 8.55 -18.13
N SER A 209 28.78 9.09 -18.84
CA SER A 209 28.56 10.14 -19.84
C SER A 209 27.74 9.64 -21.04
N ALA A 210 27.95 8.39 -21.45
CA ALA A 210 27.16 7.78 -22.52
C ALA A 210 25.68 7.59 -22.11
N ILE A 211 25.44 7.19 -20.85
CA ILE A 211 24.09 7.06 -20.28
C ILE A 211 23.41 8.43 -20.19
N GLN A 212 24.11 9.46 -19.68
CA GLN A 212 23.57 10.82 -19.61
C GLN A 212 23.19 11.38 -20.98
N ASP A 213 24.03 11.18 -21.98
CA ASP A 213 23.76 11.63 -23.35
C ASP A 213 22.56 10.88 -23.96
N ALA A 214 22.43 9.58 -23.68
CA ALA A 214 21.30 8.78 -24.15
C ALA A 214 19.99 9.24 -23.48
N LEU A 215 20.00 9.51 -22.18
CA LEU A 215 18.85 10.02 -21.45
C LEU A 215 18.45 11.41 -21.96
N ARG A 216 19.39 12.34 -22.08
CA ARG A 216 19.15 13.69 -22.61
C ARG A 216 18.50 13.66 -23.99
N ARG A 217 19.06 12.88 -24.94
CA ARG A 217 18.51 12.76 -26.30
C ARG A 217 17.10 12.17 -26.31
N ASN A 218 16.79 11.24 -25.39
CA ASN A 218 15.46 10.70 -25.28
C ASN A 218 14.48 11.72 -24.71
N MET A 219 14.88 12.51 -23.70
CA MET A 219 14.06 13.60 -23.13
C MET A 219 13.80 14.70 -24.13
N GLU A 220 14.81 15.07 -24.96
CA GLU A 220 14.65 16.07 -26.02
C GLU A 220 13.69 15.62 -27.14
N ARG A 221 13.55 14.29 -27.35
CA ARG A 221 12.64 13.70 -28.34
C ARG A 221 11.22 13.51 -27.84
N ASP A 222 11.05 13.41 -26.52
CA ASP A 222 9.74 13.25 -25.88
C ASP A 222 9.37 14.58 -25.22
N ALA A 223 8.62 15.38 -25.97
CA ALA A 223 8.19 16.72 -25.54
C ALA A 223 7.01 16.70 -24.54
N ARG A 224 6.72 15.54 -23.92
CA ARG A 224 5.66 15.37 -22.91
C ARG A 224 6.20 15.47 -21.51
#